data_e9da8a6447effca6050fdc28d2d28c11
#
_entry.id   e9da8a6447effca6050fdc28d2d28c11
#
_cell.length_a   1.000
_cell.length_b   1.000
_cell.length_c   1.000
_cell.angle_alpha   90.00
_cell.angle_beta   90.00
_cell.angle_gamma   90.00
#
_symmetry.space_group_name_H-M   'P 1'
#
loop_
_entity.id
_entity.type
_entity.pdbx_description
1 polymer ?
#
loop_
_entity_poly.entity_id
_entity_poly.type
_entity_poly.pdbx_seq_one_letter_code
_entity_poly.pdbx_strand_id
1 'polypeptide(L)'
;MSKTFLDTSYLLALELTKDQNHPAAKQHWQSISQSPPPFVTTSYVFDEVVTYFSSRRYHAKAVQVGNSLLLSPSVEFIHVDRALFYEAWEYFQQHEDKDYSLTDCISFIVMRRLGINTAFTFDGHFTQAGFNKEP
;
A
#
# COMPACT_ATOMS: atom_id res chain seq x y z
N MET A 1 -13.88 -14.08 -0.67
CA MET A 1 -12.51 -13.88 -1.17
C MET A 1 -11.66 -13.11 -0.16
N SER A 2 -10.43 -13.56 0.02
CA SER A 2 -9.52 -12.88 0.94
C SER A 2 -9.13 -11.51 0.41
N LYS A 3 -9.12 -10.52 1.30
CA LYS A 3 -8.68 -9.17 0.96
C LYS A 3 -7.15 -9.12 0.82
N THR A 4 -6.67 -8.20 0.00
CA THR A 4 -5.25 -7.95 -0.23
C THR A 4 -4.95 -6.49 0.04
N PHE A 5 -3.85 -6.22 0.73
CA PHE A 5 -3.43 -4.86 1.04
C PHE A 5 -2.59 -4.30 -0.12
N LEU A 6 -2.83 -3.03 -0.47
CA LEU A 6 -2.05 -2.33 -1.49
C LEU A 6 -1.06 -1.39 -0.81
N ASP A 7 0.23 -1.65 -1.03
CA ASP A 7 1.30 -0.81 -0.51
C ASP A 7 1.77 0.22 -1.55
N THR A 8 2.36 1.28 -1.06
CA THR A 8 2.91 2.39 -1.86
C THR A 8 3.84 1.90 -2.97
N SER A 9 4.77 1.00 -2.64
CA SER A 9 5.80 0.54 -3.59
C SER A 9 5.19 -0.16 -4.81
N TYR A 10 4.14 -0.94 -4.61
CA TYR A 10 3.44 -1.62 -5.70
C TYR A 10 2.69 -0.62 -6.58
N LEU A 11 1.96 0.31 -5.97
CA LEU A 11 1.19 1.32 -6.69
C LEU A 11 2.11 2.22 -7.52
N LEU A 12 3.24 2.64 -6.96
CA LEU A 12 4.23 3.43 -7.68
C LEU A 12 4.84 2.64 -8.83
N ALA A 13 5.18 1.38 -8.62
CA ALA A 13 5.77 0.53 -9.66
C ALA A 13 4.81 0.33 -10.84
N LEU A 14 3.50 0.18 -10.57
CA LEU A 14 2.50 0.07 -11.64
C LEU A 14 2.45 1.31 -12.52
N GLU A 15 2.59 2.49 -11.93
CA GLU A 15 2.34 3.77 -12.61
C GLU A 15 3.60 4.38 -13.21
N LEU A 16 4.79 4.01 -12.70
CA LEU A 16 6.06 4.58 -13.13
C LEU A 16 6.78 3.64 -14.08
N THR A 17 6.72 3.92 -15.37
CA THR A 17 7.33 3.07 -16.41
C THR A 17 8.84 2.92 -16.25
N LYS A 18 9.48 3.87 -15.56
CA LYS A 18 10.94 3.85 -15.32
C LYS A 18 11.32 3.20 -13.99
N ASP A 19 10.34 2.80 -13.18
CA ASP A 19 10.62 2.10 -11.92
C ASP A 19 11.22 0.73 -12.22
N GLN A 20 12.26 0.34 -11.47
CA GLN A 20 12.92 -0.95 -11.69
C GLN A 20 11.96 -2.13 -11.53
N ASN A 21 10.91 -1.96 -10.74
CA ASN A 21 9.91 -3.00 -10.50
C ASN A 21 8.70 -2.90 -11.42
N HIS A 22 8.68 -1.95 -12.35
CA HIS A 22 7.54 -1.76 -13.25
C HIS A 22 7.20 -3.01 -14.06
N PRO A 23 8.17 -3.70 -14.69
CA PRO A 23 7.84 -4.91 -15.47
C PRO A 23 7.18 -5.99 -14.62
N ALA A 24 7.70 -6.22 -13.41
CA ALA A 24 7.16 -7.23 -12.50
C ALA A 24 5.75 -6.84 -12.01
N ALA A 25 5.54 -5.57 -11.64
CA ALA A 25 4.25 -5.08 -11.20
C ALA A 25 3.21 -5.18 -12.31
N LYS A 26 3.57 -4.77 -13.51
CA LYS A 26 2.69 -4.82 -14.68
C LYS A 26 2.29 -6.24 -15.02
N GLN A 27 3.24 -7.16 -15.05
CA GLN A 27 2.97 -8.56 -15.32
C GLN A 27 2.06 -9.16 -14.26
N HIS A 28 2.36 -8.88 -13.00
CA HIS A 28 1.55 -9.37 -11.88
C HIS A 28 0.12 -8.84 -11.98
N TRP A 29 -0.05 -7.54 -12.21
CA TRP A 29 -1.38 -6.94 -12.34
C TRP A 29 -2.15 -7.55 -13.51
N GLN A 30 -1.52 -7.74 -14.66
CA GLN A 30 -2.15 -8.34 -15.82
C GLN A 30 -2.65 -9.76 -15.52
N SER A 31 -1.91 -10.51 -14.69
CA SER A 31 -2.29 -11.87 -14.35
C SER A 31 -3.53 -11.96 -13.45
N ILE A 32 -3.86 -10.88 -12.70
CA ILE A 32 -4.97 -10.89 -11.74
C ILE A 32 -6.09 -9.92 -12.10
N SER A 33 -5.89 -9.05 -13.09
CA SER A 33 -6.81 -7.92 -13.32
C SER A 33 -8.19 -8.34 -13.82
N GLN A 34 -8.35 -9.53 -14.38
CA GLN A 34 -9.65 -10.01 -14.82
C GLN A 34 -10.52 -10.48 -13.67
N SER A 35 -9.89 -10.93 -12.58
CA SER A 35 -10.59 -11.38 -11.38
C SER A 35 -9.78 -10.97 -10.15
N PRO A 36 -9.66 -9.66 -9.89
CA PRO A 36 -8.84 -9.20 -8.78
C PRO A 36 -9.48 -9.51 -7.44
N PRO A 37 -8.65 -9.68 -6.39
CA PRO A 37 -9.18 -9.78 -5.05
C PRO A 37 -9.74 -8.42 -4.61
N PRO A 38 -10.57 -8.37 -3.57
CA PRO A 38 -10.91 -7.09 -2.95
C PRO A 38 -9.68 -6.51 -2.29
N PHE A 39 -9.48 -5.20 -2.44
CA PHE A 39 -8.28 -4.50 -1.95
C PHE A 39 -8.60 -3.65 -0.72
N VAL A 40 -7.57 -3.45 0.09
CA VAL A 40 -7.58 -2.51 1.21
C VAL A 40 -6.34 -1.64 1.12
N THR A 41 -6.48 -0.35 1.33
CA THR A 41 -5.36 0.56 1.49
C THR A 41 -5.72 1.65 2.50
N THR A 42 -4.79 2.56 2.80
CA THR A 42 -4.99 3.55 3.84
C THR A 42 -4.75 4.96 3.33
N SER A 43 -5.22 5.95 4.10
CA SER A 43 -4.95 7.36 3.82
C SER A 43 -3.45 7.69 3.89
N TYR A 44 -2.63 6.92 4.61
CA TYR A 44 -1.19 7.13 4.65
C TYR A 44 -0.50 6.63 3.38
N VAL A 45 -0.89 5.46 2.87
CA VAL A 45 -0.41 5.00 1.55
C VAL A 45 -0.84 5.98 0.47
N PHE A 46 -2.09 6.42 0.52
CA PHE A 46 -2.62 7.41 -0.41
C PHE A 46 -1.75 8.67 -0.42
N ASP A 47 -1.43 9.20 0.76
CA ASP A 47 -0.59 10.39 0.88
C ASP A 47 0.78 10.18 0.24
N GLU A 48 1.42 9.06 0.51
CA GLU A 48 2.73 8.76 -0.06
C GLU A 48 2.69 8.69 -1.58
N VAL A 49 1.69 8.04 -2.14
CA VAL A 49 1.57 7.88 -3.60
C VAL A 49 1.31 9.23 -4.28
N VAL A 50 0.31 9.95 -3.77
CA VAL A 50 -0.07 11.25 -4.34
C VAL A 50 1.07 12.26 -4.21
N THR A 51 1.71 12.31 -3.05
CA THR A 51 2.81 13.23 -2.79
C THR A 51 4.02 12.91 -3.67
N TYR A 52 4.29 11.63 -3.92
CA TYR A 52 5.37 11.22 -4.81
C TYR A 52 5.22 11.88 -6.19
N PHE A 53 4.04 11.76 -6.79
CA PHE A 53 3.79 12.36 -8.12
C PHE A 53 3.78 13.88 -8.06
N SER A 54 3.14 14.46 -7.06
CA SER A 54 3.05 15.91 -6.90
C SER A 54 4.42 16.55 -6.71
N SER A 55 5.29 15.94 -5.91
CA SER A 55 6.65 16.46 -5.66
C SER A 55 7.53 16.43 -6.92
N ARG A 56 7.18 15.63 -7.91
CA ARG A 56 7.89 15.53 -9.19
C ARG A 56 7.17 16.27 -10.31
N ARG A 57 6.23 17.15 -9.95
CA ARG A 57 5.46 17.98 -10.88
C ARG A 57 4.55 17.18 -11.80
N TYR A 58 4.10 16.01 -11.37
CA TYR A 58 3.11 15.21 -12.08
C TYR A 58 1.74 15.34 -11.41
N HIS A 59 1.27 16.58 -11.25
CA HIS A 59 0.02 16.86 -10.52
C HIS A 59 -1.18 16.13 -11.15
N ALA A 60 -1.31 16.16 -12.47
CA ALA A 60 -2.43 15.49 -13.14
C ALA A 60 -2.43 13.98 -12.88
N LYS A 61 -1.24 13.37 -12.87
CA LYS A 61 -1.09 11.94 -12.55
C LYS A 61 -1.46 11.67 -11.10
N ALA A 62 -1.03 12.54 -10.18
CA ALA A 62 -1.38 12.42 -8.77
C ALA A 62 -2.90 12.41 -8.58
N VAL A 63 -3.61 13.32 -9.25
CA VAL A 63 -5.08 13.40 -9.19
C VAL A 63 -5.71 12.14 -9.78
N GLN A 64 -5.22 11.68 -10.92
CA GLN A 64 -5.74 10.47 -11.57
C GLN A 64 -5.62 9.24 -10.67
N VAL A 65 -4.43 9.01 -10.11
CA VAL A 65 -4.18 7.84 -9.25
C VAL A 65 -5.00 7.97 -7.97
N GLY A 66 -5.04 9.16 -7.36
CA GLY A 66 -5.83 9.40 -6.16
C GLY A 66 -7.31 9.10 -6.39
N ASN A 67 -7.87 9.60 -7.47
CA ASN A 67 -9.27 9.33 -7.81
C ASN A 67 -9.52 7.84 -8.06
N SER A 68 -8.58 7.14 -8.71
CA SER A 68 -8.72 5.70 -8.94
C SER A 68 -8.84 4.94 -7.62
N LEU A 69 -8.03 5.31 -6.62
CA LEU A 69 -8.08 4.65 -5.31
C LEU A 69 -9.35 4.98 -4.54
N LEU A 70 -9.80 6.23 -4.58
CA LEU A 70 -10.95 6.68 -3.80
C LEU A 70 -12.28 6.24 -4.39
N LEU A 71 -12.38 6.11 -5.72
CA LEU A 71 -13.64 5.85 -6.40
C LEU A 71 -13.83 4.39 -6.80
N SER A 72 -12.79 3.56 -6.69
CA SER A 72 -12.90 2.15 -7.06
C SER A 72 -13.78 1.39 -6.07
N PRO A 73 -14.82 0.69 -6.55
CA PRO A 73 -15.64 -0.14 -5.66
C PRO A 73 -14.89 -1.36 -5.14
N SER A 74 -13.74 -1.70 -5.72
CA SER A 74 -12.92 -2.84 -5.33
C SER A 74 -11.93 -2.51 -4.22
N VAL A 75 -11.81 -1.24 -3.83
CA VAL A 75 -10.86 -0.79 -2.81
C VAL A 75 -11.61 -0.29 -1.58
N GLU A 76 -11.36 -0.97 -0.47
CA GLU A 76 -11.79 -0.48 0.85
C GLU A 76 -10.73 0.50 1.34
N PHE A 77 -11.12 1.77 1.46
CA PHE A 77 -10.20 2.84 1.84
C PHE A 77 -10.33 3.12 3.34
N ILE A 78 -9.23 2.92 4.07
CA ILE A 78 -9.21 3.10 5.53
C ILE A 78 -8.59 4.46 5.84
N HIS A 79 -9.40 5.35 6.41
CA HIS A 79 -8.87 6.60 6.97
C HIS A 79 -8.17 6.31 8.28
N VAL A 80 -6.93 6.80 8.43
CA VAL A 80 -6.19 6.62 9.68
C VAL A 80 -6.80 7.53 10.72
N ASP A 81 -7.52 6.93 11.66
CA ASP A 81 -8.13 7.65 12.76
C ASP A 81 -7.15 7.77 13.94
N ARG A 82 -7.62 8.43 14.99
CA ARG A 82 -6.80 8.67 16.18
C ARG A 82 -6.32 7.35 16.82
N ALA A 83 -7.20 6.39 16.98
CA ALA A 83 -6.87 5.13 17.64
C ALA A 83 -5.82 4.35 16.84
N LEU A 84 -6.00 4.26 15.53
CA LEU A 84 -5.06 3.59 14.63
C LEU A 84 -3.70 4.28 14.64
N PHE A 85 -3.69 5.62 14.60
CA PHE A 85 -2.44 6.39 14.64
C PHE A 85 -1.63 6.07 15.90
N TYR A 86 -2.25 6.11 17.07
CA TYR A 86 -1.53 5.88 18.33
C TYR A 86 -1.09 4.43 18.49
N GLU A 87 -1.87 3.48 18.02
CA GLU A 87 -1.47 2.07 18.02
C GLU A 87 -0.24 1.85 17.13
N ALA A 88 -0.23 2.46 15.95
CA ALA A 88 0.92 2.37 15.04
C ALA A 88 2.14 3.08 15.60
N TRP A 89 1.96 4.21 16.27
CA TRP A 89 3.05 4.93 16.92
C TRP A 89 3.71 4.07 18.01
N GLU A 90 2.90 3.39 18.82
CA GLU A 90 3.40 2.47 19.83
C GLU A 90 4.16 1.31 19.19
N TYR A 91 3.61 0.73 18.13
CA TYR A 91 4.28 -0.34 17.38
C TYR A 91 5.63 0.13 16.82
N PHE A 92 5.66 1.32 16.26
CA PHE A 92 6.90 1.92 15.74
C PHE A 92 7.96 2.03 16.82
N GLN A 93 7.59 2.53 18.00
CA GLN A 93 8.53 2.67 19.12
C GLN A 93 9.08 1.32 19.60
N GLN A 94 8.26 0.27 19.56
CA GLN A 94 8.65 -1.07 20.01
C GLN A 94 9.54 -1.81 19.00
N HIS A 95 9.67 -1.33 17.77
CA HIS A 95 10.42 -1.99 16.71
C HIS A 95 11.61 -1.14 16.27
N GLU A 96 12.36 -0.64 17.22
CA GLU A 96 13.55 0.17 16.99
C GLU A 96 14.59 -0.56 16.13
N ASP A 97 14.67 -1.87 16.25
CA ASP A 97 15.61 -2.73 15.50
C ASP A 97 15.21 -2.96 14.03
N LYS A 98 14.05 -2.44 13.63
CA LYS A 98 13.55 -2.53 12.26
C LYS A 98 13.57 -1.14 11.62
N ASP A 99 13.67 -1.10 10.30
CA ASP A 99 13.63 0.15 9.56
C ASP A 99 12.23 0.47 9.03
N TYR A 100 11.20 0.11 9.81
CA TYR A 100 9.82 0.38 9.43
C TYR A 100 9.53 1.87 9.42
N SER A 101 8.86 2.34 8.36
CA SER A 101 8.26 3.68 8.38
C SER A 101 6.99 3.65 9.23
N LEU A 102 6.49 4.84 9.60
CA LEU A 102 5.19 4.91 10.29
C LEU A 102 4.07 4.40 9.38
N THR A 103 4.15 4.67 8.09
CA THR A 103 3.18 4.14 7.11
C THR A 103 3.21 2.61 7.10
N ASP A 104 4.40 1.99 7.16
CA ASP A 104 4.49 0.53 7.28
C ASP A 104 3.76 0.04 8.52
N CYS A 105 3.98 0.68 9.65
CA CYS A 105 3.35 0.30 10.92
C CYS A 105 1.82 0.42 10.85
N ILE A 106 1.31 1.50 10.26
CA ILE A 106 -0.12 1.68 9.99
C ILE A 106 -0.65 0.49 9.17
N SER A 107 0.07 0.15 8.09
CA SER A 107 -0.32 -0.94 7.20
C SER A 107 -0.38 -2.28 7.94
N PHE A 108 0.64 -2.58 8.75
CA PHE A 108 0.70 -3.84 9.50
C PHE A 108 -0.45 -3.94 10.51
N ILE A 109 -0.77 -2.86 11.21
CA ILE A 109 -1.89 -2.85 12.17
C ILE A 109 -3.22 -3.09 11.45
N VAL A 110 -3.45 -2.41 10.32
CA VAL A 110 -4.67 -2.60 9.53
C VAL A 110 -4.79 -4.03 9.03
N MET A 111 -3.69 -4.58 8.50
CA MET A 111 -3.69 -5.96 8.02
C MET A 111 -4.04 -6.95 9.13
N ARG A 112 -3.49 -6.77 10.32
CA ARG A 112 -3.78 -7.64 11.47
C ARG A 112 -5.23 -7.51 11.93
N ARG A 113 -5.73 -6.28 12.04
CA ARG A 113 -7.12 -6.05 12.45
C ARG A 113 -8.12 -6.71 11.52
N LEU A 114 -7.84 -6.71 10.21
CA LEU A 114 -8.76 -7.22 9.19
C LEU A 114 -8.46 -8.66 8.79
N GLY A 115 -7.43 -9.29 9.39
CA GLY A 115 -7.06 -10.66 9.06
C GLY A 115 -6.50 -10.81 7.65
N ILE A 116 -5.82 -9.78 7.14
CA ILE A 116 -5.24 -9.78 5.80
C ILE A 116 -3.84 -10.36 5.86
N ASN A 117 -3.58 -11.39 5.07
CA ASN A 117 -2.29 -12.11 5.09
C ASN A 117 -1.35 -11.69 3.96
N THR A 118 -1.87 -11.10 2.88
CA THR A 118 -1.10 -10.80 1.68
C THR A 118 -1.13 -9.32 1.37
N ALA A 119 0.04 -8.76 1.05
CA ALA A 119 0.18 -7.41 0.53
C ALA A 119 0.80 -7.44 -0.86
N PHE A 120 0.29 -6.60 -1.76
CA PHE A 120 0.97 -6.31 -3.01
C PHE A 120 2.00 -5.23 -2.73
N THR A 121 3.26 -5.60 -2.73
CA THR A 121 4.36 -4.74 -2.33
C THR A 121 5.69 -5.26 -2.86
N PHE A 122 6.66 -4.36 -3.00
CA PHE A 122 8.06 -4.73 -3.26
C PHE A 122 8.93 -4.52 -2.03
N ASP A 123 8.32 -4.17 -0.89
CA ASP A 123 9.06 -3.87 0.34
C ASP A 123 9.16 -5.13 1.21
N GLY A 124 10.39 -5.56 1.47
CA GLY A 124 10.66 -6.73 2.31
C GLY A 124 10.25 -6.57 3.77
N HIS A 125 9.92 -5.35 4.22
CA HIS A 125 9.44 -5.12 5.58
C HIS A 125 8.14 -5.90 5.87
N PHE A 126 7.31 -6.11 4.85
CA PHE A 126 6.07 -6.89 5.02
C PHE A 126 6.35 -8.35 5.35
N THR A 127 7.35 -8.96 4.70
CA THR A 127 7.74 -10.33 5.05
C THR A 127 8.40 -10.39 6.42
N GLN A 128 9.19 -9.39 6.80
CA GLN A 128 9.75 -9.31 8.15
C GLN A 128 8.65 -9.25 9.22
N ALA A 129 7.55 -8.59 8.93
CA ALA A 129 6.43 -8.44 9.84
C ALA A 129 5.49 -9.67 9.84
N GLY A 130 5.76 -10.69 9.03
CA GLY A 130 5.03 -11.94 9.03
C GLY A 130 3.95 -12.06 7.96
N PHE A 131 3.93 -11.18 6.97
CA PHE A 131 2.94 -11.21 5.90
C PHE A 131 3.50 -11.81 4.62
N ASN A 132 2.62 -12.29 3.74
CA ASN A 132 2.98 -12.71 2.40
C ASN A 132 3.12 -11.49 1.51
N LYS A 133 4.11 -11.52 0.64
CA LYS A 133 4.41 -10.44 -0.29
C LYS A 133 4.23 -10.93 -1.73
N GLU A 134 3.52 -10.15 -2.57
CA GLU A 134 3.39 -10.39 -4.00
C GLU A 134 3.68 -9.09 -4.76
N PRO A 135 4.27 -9.16 -5.93
CA PRO A 135 4.91 -10.34 -6.57
C PRO A 135 6.18 -10.83 -5.97
#